data_14ecdbb25b014d60a39211b030293536
#
_entry.id   14ecdbb25b014d60a39211b030293536
#
_cell.length_a   1.000
_cell.length_b   1.000
_cell.length_c   1.000
_cell.angle_alpha   90.00
_cell.angle_beta   90.00
_cell.angle_gamma   90.00
#
_symmetry.space_group_name_H-M   'P 1'
#
loop_
_entity.id
_entity.type
_entity.pdbx_description
1 polymer ?
#
loop_
_entity_poly.entity_id
_entity_poly.type
_entity_poly.pdbx_seq_one_letter_code
_entity_poly.pdbx_strand_id
1 'polypeptide(L)'
;MTDNLTELNLKEIYDLSKKVLEFNGCNEENANAVAETVTHAERDGSISHGLFRIPGYVAALKSKKAKGNASPSNIFLTQNAIRVDGDYGFAPTAIKVGIPALVDTTNKHGVGVLTITNTHHFAALWHETEALAEQNLIGIACTAYKPSVAPAGAKKALFGTNPISFAWPRKNKTPVVYDMATSTMAMGEVQVAARDGHKVPYGTGLNKDGEKTDDPAAIA
;
A
#
# COMPACT_ATOMS: atom_id res chain seq x y z
N MET A 1 -5.11 -20.58 -24.95
CA MET A 1 -4.82 -21.27 -23.67
C MET A 1 -6.02 -20.99 -22.79
N THR A 2 -6.74 -22.04 -22.39
CA THR A 2 -7.84 -21.89 -21.43
C THR A 2 -7.19 -21.49 -20.09
N ASP A 3 -7.39 -20.24 -19.71
CA ASP A 3 -6.94 -19.76 -18.40
C ASP A 3 -7.59 -20.62 -17.33
N ASN A 4 -6.78 -21.37 -16.59
CA ASN A 4 -7.21 -22.02 -15.34
C ASN A 4 -7.42 -20.92 -14.29
N LEU A 5 -8.48 -20.13 -14.45
CA LEU A 5 -8.91 -19.17 -13.44
C LEU A 5 -9.50 -19.94 -12.26
N THR A 6 -9.07 -19.63 -11.07
CA THR A 6 -9.62 -20.14 -9.82
C THR A 6 -10.35 -18.99 -9.13
N GLU A 7 -11.64 -19.15 -8.89
CA GLU A 7 -12.42 -18.22 -8.08
C GLU A 7 -12.15 -18.49 -6.60
N LEU A 8 -11.84 -17.43 -5.86
CA LEU A 8 -11.65 -17.46 -4.41
C LEU A 8 -12.58 -16.43 -3.76
N ASN A 9 -13.22 -16.81 -2.66
CA ASN A 9 -13.91 -15.83 -1.83
C ASN A 9 -12.93 -15.09 -0.90
N LEU A 10 -13.38 -13.99 -0.29
CA LEU A 10 -12.52 -13.14 0.55
C LEU A 10 -11.89 -13.89 1.73
N LYS A 11 -12.61 -14.85 2.31
CA LYS A 11 -12.07 -15.68 3.40
C LYS A 11 -10.93 -16.57 2.90
N GLU A 12 -11.08 -17.18 1.76
CA GLU A 12 -10.03 -18.02 1.15
C GLU A 12 -8.79 -17.21 0.77
N ILE A 13 -8.98 -15.97 0.29
CA ILE A 13 -7.90 -15.03 0.01
C ILE A 13 -7.13 -14.69 1.29
N TYR A 14 -7.87 -14.39 2.37
CA TYR A 14 -7.27 -14.10 3.67
C TYR A 14 -6.48 -15.30 4.21
N ASP A 15 -7.14 -16.48 4.27
CA ASP A 15 -6.55 -17.70 4.81
C ASP A 15 -5.30 -18.12 4.01
N LEU A 16 -5.36 -18.04 2.67
CA LEU A 16 -4.22 -18.30 1.80
C LEU A 16 -3.07 -17.33 2.07
N SER A 17 -3.35 -16.03 2.09
CA SER A 17 -2.34 -14.99 2.33
C SER A 17 -1.67 -15.16 3.70
N LYS A 18 -2.46 -15.34 4.77
CA LYS A 18 -1.97 -15.61 6.12
C LYS A 18 -1.06 -16.83 6.15
N LYS A 19 -1.55 -17.97 5.66
CA LYS A 19 -0.80 -19.24 5.66
C LYS A 19 0.52 -19.14 4.91
N VAL A 20 0.54 -18.48 3.75
CA VAL A 20 1.77 -18.29 2.98
C VAL A 20 2.77 -17.42 3.74
N LEU A 21 2.32 -16.35 4.39
CA LEU A 21 3.19 -15.46 5.17
C LEU A 21 3.75 -16.16 6.41
N GLU A 22 2.93 -16.88 7.16
CA GLU A 22 3.37 -17.67 8.32
C GLU A 22 4.39 -18.74 7.93
N PHE A 23 4.13 -19.49 6.84
CA PHE A 23 5.07 -20.49 6.31
C PHE A 23 6.42 -19.88 5.93
N ASN A 24 6.46 -18.60 5.56
CA ASN A 24 7.68 -17.88 5.19
C ASN A 24 8.26 -17.01 6.32
N GLY A 25 7.83 -17.21 7.57
CA GLY A 25 8.46 -16.65 8.75
C GLY A 25 7.78 -15.42 9.36
N CYS A 26 6.54 -15.10 8.98
CA CYS A 26 5.74 -14.16 9.75
C CYS A 26 5.21 -14.84 11.03
N ASN A 27 5.19 -14.09 12.13
CA ASN A 27 4.34 -14.45 13.25
C ASN A 27 2.87 -14.14 12.93
N GLU A 28 1.97 -14.62 13.75
CA GLU A 28 0.53 -14.51 13.51
C GLU A 28 0.06 -13.05 13.36
N GLU A 29 0.53 -12.14 14.20
CA GLU A 29 0.13 -10.73 14.17
C GLU A 29 0.51 -10.05 12.84
N ASN A 30 1.76 -10.22 12.40
CA ASN A 30 2.24 -9.65 11.14
C ASN A 30 1.56 -10.30 9.93
N ALA A 31 1.35 -11.63 9.95
CA ALA A 31 0.65 -12.32 8.89
C ALA A 31 -0.80 -11.85 8.76
N ASN A 32 -1.52 -11.71 9.88
CA ASN A 32 -2.89 -11.21 9.91
C ASN A 32 -3.00 -9.79 9.33
N ALA A 33 -2.11 -8.87 9.75
CA ALA A 33 -2.14 -7.49 9.28
C ALA A 33 -1.97 -7.38 7.75
N VAL A 34 -1.00 -8.11 7.21
CA VAL A 34 -0.75 -8.12 5.75
C VAL A 34 -1.88 -8.84 5.00
N ALA A 35 -2.36 -9.98 5.50
CA ALA A 35 -3.45 -10.74 4.87
C ALA A 35 -4.74 -9.93 4.79
N GLU A 36 -5.07 -9.15 5.83
CA GLU A 36 -6.23 -8.25 5.84
C GLU A 36 -6.10 -7.17 4.78
N THR A 37 -4.95 -6.49 4.68
CA THR A 37 -4.69 -5.47 3.67
C THR A 37 -4.80 -6.04 2.25
N VAL A 38 -4.24 -7.22 1.99
CA VAL A 38 -4.35 -7.93 0.71
C VAL A 38 -5.80 -8.26 0.38
N THR A 39 -6.56 -8.76 1.37
CA THR A 39 -7.96 -9.12 1.20
C THR A 39 -8.84 -7.91 0.88
N HIS A 40 -8.60 -6.77 1.55
CA HIS A 40 -9.31 -5.52 1.26
C HIS A 40 -8.97 -5.02 -0.15
N ALA A 41 -7.72 -5.14 -0.59
CA ALA A 41 -7.34 -4.78 -1.95
C ALA A 41 -8.07 -5.61 -3.01
N GLU A 42 -8.22 -6.92 -2.81
CA GLU A 42 -9.00 -7.79 -3.71
C GLU A 42 -10.50 -7.45 -3.67
N ARG A 43 -11.07 -7.22 -2.46
CA ARG A 43 -12.46 -6.79 -2.28
C ARG A 43 -12.78 -5.55 -3.12
N ASP A 44 -11.86 -4.59 -3.12
CA ASP A 44 -12.05 -3.28 -3.74
C ASP A 44 -11.56 -3.23 -5.21
N GLY A 45 -11.16 -4.38 -5.78
CA GLY A 45 -10.72 -4.50 -7.16
C GLY A 45 -9.32 -3.92 -7.43
N SER A 46 -8.54 -3.63 -6.39
CA SER A 46 -7.16 -3.14 -6.51
C SER A 46 -6.16 -4.30 -6.64
N ILE A 47 -6.27 -5.05 -7.73
CA ILE A 47 -5.49 -6.27 -8.00
C ILE A 47 -3.99 -6.06 -7.81
N SER A 48 -3.49 -4.88 -8.20
CA SER A 48 -2.07 -4.53 -8.06
C SER A 48 -1.58 -4.45 -6.61
N HIS A 49 -2.48 -4.44 -5.62
CA HIS A 49 -2.20 -4.40 -4.18
C HIS A 49 -2.76 -5.62 -3.42
N GLY A 50 -3.42 -6.53 -4.14
CA GLY A 50 -3.97 -7.80 -3.63
C GLY A 50 -2.98 -8.95 -3.64
N LEU A 51 -3.44 -10.15 -3.99
CA LEU A 51 -2.64 -11.39 -4.07
C LEU A 51 -1.39 -11.25 -4.93
N PHE A 52 -1.43 -10.37 -5.92
CA PHE A 52 -0.26 -10.02 -6.74
C PHE A 52 0.98 -9.65 -5.92
N ARG A 53 0.81 -9.12 -4.69
CA ARG A 53 1.91 -8.70 -3.81
C ARG A 53 2.52 -9.83 -3.00
N ILE A 54 1.82 -10.93 -2.78
CA ILE A 54 2.27 -12.03 -1.91
C ILE A 54 3.66 -12.56 -2.30
N PRO A 55 3.98 -12.83 -3.59
CA PRO A 55 5.33 -13.26 -3.97
C PRO A 55 6.41 -12.24 -3.58
N GLY A 56 6.12 -10.94 -3.70
CA GLY A 56 7.02 -9.86 -3.29
C GLY A 56 7.26 -9.82 -1.78
N TYR A 57 6.23 -10.02 -0.98
CA TYR A 57 6.35 -10.10 0.48
C TYR A 57 7.18 -11.31 0.91
N VAL A 58 6.95 -12.47 0.29
CA VAL A 58 7.76 -13.69 0.52
C VAL A 58 9.23 -13.44 0.16
N ALA A 59 9.50 -12.77 -0.96
CA ALA A 59 10.86 -12.42 -1.36
C ALA A 59 11.54 -11.46 -0.36
N ALA A 60 10.77 -10.51 0.20
CA ALA A 60 11.26 -9.58 1.22
C ALA A 60 11.62 -10.31 2.53
N LEU A 61 10.82 -11.27 2.97
CA LEU A 61 11.11 -12.12 4.13
C LEU A 61 12.39 -12.96 3.91
N LYS A 62 12.45 -13.66 2.80
CA LYS A 62 13.60 -14.53 2.46
C LYS A 62 14.90 -13.74 2.33
N SER A 63 14.85 -12.54 1.78
CA SER A 63 16.01 -11.65 1.65
C SER A 63 16.32 -10.84 2.91
N LYS A 64 15.54 -11.01 3.99
CA LYS A 64 15.65 -10.26 5.25
C LYS A 64 15.48 -8.73 5.09
N LYS A 65 14.84 -8.29 4.01
CA LYS A 65 14.44 -6.88 3.83
C LYS A 65 13.26 -6.50 4.70
N ALA A 66 12.45 -7.49 5.11
CA ALA A 66 11.38 -7.32 6.07
C ALA A 66 11.51 -8.37 7.18
N LYS A 67 11.21 -7.97 8.42
CA LYS A 67 11.09 -8.86 9.58
C LYS A 67 9.67 -9.41 9.65
N GLY A 68 9.52 -10.73 9.68
CA GLY A 68 8.23 -11.37 9.83
C GLY A 68 7.67 -11.36 11.27
N ASN A 69 8.51 -11.08 12.25
CA ASN A 69 8.16 -10.98 13.69
C ASN A 69 8.41 -9.58 14.24
N ALA A 70 8.23 -8.56 13.40
CA ALA A 70 8.38 -7.17 13.81
C ALA A 70 7.40 -6.80 14.94
N SER A 71 7.85 -5.94 15.84
CA SER A 71 7.09 -5.40 16.96
C SER A 71 7.11 -3.87 16.92
N PRO A 72 6.25 -3.24 16.09
CA PRO A 72 6.19 -1.79 15.97
C PRO A 72 5.83 -1.11 17.28
N SER A 73 6.33 0.11 17.48
CA SER A 73 6.08 0.87 18.72
C SER A 73 5.82 2.36 18.45
N ASN A 74 4.93 2.95 19.25
CA ASN A 74 4.62 4.38 19.21
C ASN A 74 5.65 5.20 20.00
N ILE A 75 6.07 6.32 19.40
CA ILE A 75 6.95 7.33 20.00
C ILE A 75 6.24 8.67 19.89
N PHE A 76 5.82 9.25 21.02
CA PHE A 76 5.20 10.57 21.05
C PHE A 76 6.27 11.66 20.94
N LEU A 77 6.29 12.38 19.84
CA LEU A 77 7.24 13.47 19.57
C LEU A 77 6.77 14.78 20.19
N THR A 78 5.48 15.05 20.10
CA THR A 78 4.78 16.19 20.69
C THR A 78 3.38 15.76 21.10
N GLN A 79 2.56 16.70 21.60
CA GLN A 79 1.16 16.43 21.93
C GLN A 79 0.33 15.97 20.73
N ASN A 80 0.71 16.39 19.50
CA ASN A 80 -0.05 16.17 18.27
C ASN A 80 0.70 15.32 17.24
N ALA A 81 1.94 14.95 17.50
CA ALA A 81 2.77 14.22 16.54
C ALA A 81 3.29 12.91 17.15
N ILE A 82 3.03 11.83 16.44
CA ILE A 82 3.41 10.47 16.80
C ILE A 82 4.30 9.93 15.68
N ARG A 83 5.35 9.23 16.06
CA ARG A 83 6.12 8.39 15.16
C ARG A 83 5.93 6.93 15.54
N VAL A 84 5.63 6.08 14.57
CA VAL A 84 5.74 4.63 14.74
C VAL A 84 7.08 4.19 14.17
N ASP A 85 7.86 3.51 15.00
CA ASP A 85 8.96 2.70 14.50
C ASP A 85 8.41 1.33 14.13
N GLY A 86 8.49 0.97 12.86
CA GLY A 86 7.94 -0.28 12.31
C GLY A 86 8.82 -1.49 12.50
N ASP A 87 9.95 -1.36 13.20
CA ASP A 87 10.91 -2.45 13.48
C ASP A 87 11.28 -3.26 12.22
N TYR A 88 11.39 -2.59 11.08
CA TYR A 88 11.67 -3.20 9.78
C TYR A 88 10.67 -4.28 9.34
N GLY A 89 9.45 -4.28 9.90
CA GLY A 89 8.35 -5.14 9.49
C GLY A 89 7.58 -4.59 8.30
N PHE A 90 6.46 -5.20 7.99
CA PHE A 90 5.53 -4.70 6.98
C PHE A 90 4.72 -3.51 7.52
N ALA A 91 4.46 -2.51 6.69
CA ALA A 91 3.73 -1.31 7.08
C ALA A 91 2.32 -1.58 7.68
N PRO A 92 1.52 -2.56 7.21
CA PRO A 92 0.22 -2.85 7.81
C PRO A 92 0.25 -3.09 9.32
N THR A 93 1.28 -3.76 9.84
CA THR A 93 1.41 -3.97 11.30
C THR A 93 1.68 -2.66 12.03
N ALA A 94 2.55 -1.81 11.49
CA ALA A 94 2.84 -0.49 12.06
C ALA A 94 1.61 0.44 12.03
N ILE A 95 0.81 0.37 10.98
CA ILE A 95 -0.46 1.11 10.83
C ILE A 95 -1.44 0.69 11.93
N LYS A 96 -1.61 -0.62 12.16
CA LYS A 96 -2.49 -1.13 13.25
C LYS A 96 -2.08 -0.63 14.64
N VAL A 97 -0.79 -0.44 14.88
CA VAL A 97 -0.26 0.12 16.13
C VAL A 97 -0.46 1.64 16.20
N GLY A 98 -0.30 2.34 15.08
CA GLY A 98 -0.31 3.81 15.05
C GLY A 98 -1.70 4.43 15.00
N ILE A 99 -2.65 3.84 14.26
CA ILE A 99 -3.99 4.42 14.04
C ILE A 99 -4.75 4.67 15.35
N PRO A 100 -4.82 3.76 16.33
CA PRO A 100 -5.51 4.03 17.59
C PRO A 100 -4.93 5.25 18.32
N ALA A 101 -3.61 5.34 18.40
CA ALA A 101 -2.94 6.48 19.05
C ALA A 101 -3.17 7.80 18.28
N LEU A 102 -3.23 7.76 16.95
CA LEU A 102 -3.55 8.92 16.12
C LEU A 102 -5.00 9.38 16.35
N VAL A 103 -5.95 8.45 16.42
CA VAL A 103 -7.37 8.74 16.69
C VAL A 103 -7.53 9.40 18.06
N ASP A 104 -6.95 8.83 19.11
CA ASP A 104 -6.98 9.39 20.47
C ASP A 104 -6.36 10.79 20.52
N THR A 105 -5.21 10.97 19.88
CA THR A 105 -4.52 12.25 19.79
C THR A 105 -5.38 13.29 19.07
N THR A 106 -5.97 12.92 17.93
CA THR A 106 -6.80 13.83 17.13
C THR A 106 -8.07 14.23 17.87
N ASN A 107 -8.75 13.29 18.53
CA ASN A 107 -9.93 13.57 19.34
C ASN A 107 -9.62 14.52 20.51
N LYS A 108 -8.45 14.40 21.10
CA LYS A 108 -8.05 15.23 22.25
C LYS A 108 -7.60 16.63 21.84
N HIS A 109 -6.93 16.75 20.70
CA HIS A 109 -6.24 18.00 20.32
C HIS A 109 -6.79 18.65 19.03
N GLY A 110 -7.78 18.04 18.36
CA GLY A 110 -8.39 18.52 17.12
C GLY A 110 -7.61 18.20 15.85
N VAL A 111 -6.32 17.92 15.95
CA VAL A 111 -5.45 17.50 14.84
C VAL A 111 -4.35 16.58 15.35
N GLY A 112 -4.02 15.55 14.59
CA GLY A 112 -2.91 14.65 14.87
C GLY A 112 -2.10 14.34 13.61
N VAL A 113 -0.83 14.06 13.78
CA VAL A 113 0.08 13.62 12.72
C VAL A 113 0.72 12.31 13.13
N LEU A 114 0.68 11.33 12.23
CA LEU A 114 1.37 10.05 12.38
C LEU A 114 2.43 9.91 11.29
N THR A 115 3.67 9.68 11.68
CA THR A 115 4.74 9.27 10.76
C THR A 115 5.13 7.83 11.03
N ILE A 116 5.32 7.04 9.99
CA ILE A 116 5.74 5.64 10.11
C ILE A 116 7.11 5.50 9.43
N THR A 117 8.05 4.93 10.15
CA THR A 117 9.43 4.74 9.71
C THR A 117 9.86 3.29 9.87
N ASN A 118 10.97 2.90 9.24
CA ASN A 118 11.52 1.55 9.35
C ASN A 118 10.51 0.45 9.00
N THR A 119 9.80 0.61 7.87
CA THR A 119 8.84 -0.38 7.38
C THR A 119 9.15 -0.76 5.95
N HIS A 120 8.67 -1.94 5.56
CA HIS A 120 8.70 -2.42 4.19
C HIS A 120 7.32 -2.33 3.56
N HIS A 121 7.23 -1.63 2.44
CA HIS A 121 6.09 -1.53 1.54
C HIS A 121 4.77 -1.06 2.19
N PHE A 122 4.43 0.19 1.96
CA PHE A 122 3.05 0.67 2.07
C PHE A 122 2.26 0.13 0.89
N ALA A 123 1.11 -0.45 1.18
CA ALA A 123 0.17 -0.92 0.17
C ALA A 123 -0.62 0.27 -0.42
N ALA A 124 -1.90 0.10 -0.72
CA ALA A 124 -2.77 1.21 -1.07
C ALA A 124 -3.15 2.03 0.18
N LEU A 125 -3.14 3.35 0.07
CA LEU A 125 -3.27 4.26 1.21
C LEU A 125 -4.73 4.48 1.66
N TRP A 126 -5.73 4.03 0.87
CA TRP A 126 -7.13 4.20 1.30
C TRP A 126 -7.44 3.44 2.58
N HIS A 127 -6.71 2.35 2.84
CA HIS A 127 -6.92 1.50 4.01
C HIS A 127 -6.75 2.29 5.32
N GLU A 128 -5.72 3.15 5.38
CA GLU A 128 -5.45 4.01 6.51
C GLU A 128 -6.45 5.16 6.62
N THR A 129 -6.76 5.79 5.50
CA THR A 129 -7.64 6.98 5.50
C THR A 129 -9.11 6.60 5.71
N GLU A 130 -9.57 5.47 5.16
CA GLU A 130 -10.91 4.94 5.41
C GLU A 130 -11.10 4.60 6.88
N ALA A 131 -10.12 3.93 7.51
CA ALA A 131 -10.16 3.61 8.93
C ALA A 131 -10.28 4.86 9.83
N LEU A 132 -9.67 5.99 9.44
CA LEU A 132 -9.85 7.27 10.14
C LEU A 132 -11.25 7.85 9.91
N ALA A 133 -11.77 7.77 8.69
CA ALA A 133 -13.09 8.29 8.36
C ALA A 133 -14.22 7.49 9.04
N GLU A 134 -14.05 6.20 9.27
CA GLU A 134 -14.95 5.37 10.07
C GLU A 134 -14.97 5.80 11.55
N GLN A 135 -13.92 6.47 12.03
CA GLN A 135 -13.86 7.10 13.34
C GLN A 135 -14.33 8.57 13.34
N ASN A 136 -15.06 9.00 12.30
CA ASN A 136 -15.51 10.38 12.09
C ASN A 136 -14.40 11.43 11.99
N LEU A 137 -13.20 11.03 11.56
CA LEU A 137 -12.07 11.91 11.31
C LEU A 137 -11.85 12.09 9.80
N ILE A 138 -11.36 13.24 9.40
CA ILE A 138 -10.83 13.43 8.05
C ILE A 138 -9.42 12.82 8.04
N GLY A 139 -9.18 11.87 7.13
CA GLY A 139 -7.88 11.25 6.95
C GLY A 139 -7.17 11.73 5.68
N ILE A 140 -5.88 12.03 5.80
CA ILE A 140 -5.00 12.28 4.66
C ILE A 140 -3.76 11.42 4.87
N ALA A 141 -3.37 10.64 3.87
CA ALA A 141 -2.15 9.84 3.87
C ALA A 141 -1.34 10.09 2.61
N CYS A 142 -0.03 10.06 2.72
CA CYS A 142 0.88 10.13 1.59
C CYS A 142 2.15 9.34 1.89
N THR A 143 2.78 8.83 0.83
CA THR A 143 4.08 8.17 0.94
C THR A 143 4.91 8.43 -0.30
N ALA A 144 6.23 8.29 -0.17
CA ALA A 144 7.14 8.36 -1.31
C ALA A 144 7.47 6.95 -1.82
N TYR A 145 7.66 6.83 -3.12
CA TYR A 145 8.14 5.62 -3.76
C TYR A 145 9.53 5.85 -4.37
N LYS A 146 10.27 4.78 -4.63
CA LYS A 146 11.57 4.85 -5.33
C LYS A 146 11.43 5.57 -6.68
N PRO A 147 12.50 6.20 -7.20
CA PRO A 147 12.49 6.86 -8.49
C PRO A 147 12.01 5.92 -9.60
N SER A 148 10.89 6.27 -10.24
CA SER A 148 10.25 5.53 -11.33
C SER A 148 9.47 6.44 -12.29
N VAL A 149 9.41 7.76 -11.99
CA VAL A 149 8.65 8.74 -12.78
C VAL A 149 9.59 9.86 -13.21
N ALA A 150 9.63 10.12 -14.51
CA ALA A 150 10.37 11.26 -15.06
C ALA A 150 9.56 12.55 -14.88
N PRO A 151 10.18 13.66 -14.46
CA PRO A 151 9.56 14.99 -14.50
C PRO A 151 9.14 15.37 -15.93
N ALA A 152 8.16 16.27 -16.05
CA ALA A 152 7.74 16.79 -17.35
C ALA A 152 8.94 17.33 -18.15
N GLY A 153 9.10 16.83 -19.38
CA GLY A 153 10.22 17.19 -20.26
C GLY A 153 11.54 16.45 -20.00
N ALA A 154 11.64 15.67 -18.94
CA ALA A 154 12.81 14.84 -18.65
C ALA A 154 12.69 13.44 -19.27
N LYS A 155 13.84 12.78 -19.44
CA LYS A 155 13.93 11.40 -19.96
C LYS A 155 14.34 10.37 -18.90
N LYS A 156 14.64 10.81 -17.68
CA LYS A 156 15.11 9.92 -16.59
C LYS A 156 14.20 10.06 -15.38
N ALA A 157 13.94 8.94 -14.73
CA ALA A 157 13.17 8.90 -13.49
C ALA A 157 13.87 9.69 -12.37
N LEU A 158 13.10 10.53 -11.65
CA LEU A 158 13.52 11.28 -10.48
C LEU A 158 12.53 11.11 -9.32
N PHE A 159 11.24 11.14 -9.61
CA PHE A 159 10.18 10.97 -8.61
C PHE A 159 9.69 9.52 -8.56
N GLY A 160 9.06 9.15 -7.44
CA GLY A 160 8.24 7.95 -7.37
C GLY A 160 6.81 8.23 -7.86
N THR A 161 5.98 7.21 -7.84
CA THR A 161 4.53 7.34 -8.07
C THR A 161 3.81 8.11 -6.98
N ASN A 162 4.42 8.23 -5.80
CA ASN A 162 4.09 9.10 -4.67
C ASN A 162 2.58 9.25 -4.46
N PRO A 163 1.89 8.20 -4.00
CA PRO A 163 0.44 8.23 -3.86
C PRO A 163 0.00 9.17 -2.74
N ILE A 164 -1.21 9.69 -2.89
CA ILE A 164 -1.95 10.43 -1.88
C ILE A 164 -3.33 9.82 -1.73
N SER A 165 -3.77 9.64 -0.49
CA SER A 165 -5.13 9.25 -0.15
C SER A 165 -5.77 10.26 0.76
N PHE A 166 -7.09 10.35 0.66
CA PHE A 166 -7.92 11.23 1.42
C PHE A 166 -9.27 10.58 1.68
N ALA A 167 -9.76 10.64 2.92
CA ALA A 167 -11.08 10.15 3.25
C ALA A 167 -11.86 11.17 4.08
N TRP A 168 -13.17 11.26 3.80
CA TRP A 168 -14.09 12.17 4.45
C TRP A 168 -15.29 11.42 5.02
N PRO A 169 -15.55 11.50 6.34
CA PRO A 169 -16.69 10.85 6.96
C PRO A 169 -18.00 11.44 6.46
N ARG A 170 -19.03 10.61 6.36
CA ARG A 170 -20.39 11.05 6.00
C ARG A 170 -21.40 10.54 7.01
N LYS A 171 -22.36 11.39 7.40
CA LYS A 171 -23.43 11.00 8.32
C LYS A 171 -24.28 9.87 7.72
N ASN A 172 -24.33 8.74 8.41
CA ASN A 172 -25.12 7.55 8.05
C ASN A 172 -24.86 7.00 6.64
N LYS A 173 -23.65 7.14 6.13
CA LYS A 173 -23.21 6.61 4.82
C LYS A 173 -21.74 6.20 4.89
N THR A 174 -21.31 5.35 3.96
CA THR A 174 -19.89 5.03 3.77
C THR A 174 -19.09 6.31 3.51
N PRO A 175 -17.86 6.43 4.02
CA PRO A 175 -17.00 7.58 3.75
C PRO A 175 -16.83 7.87 2.25
N VAL A 176 -16.50 9.10 1.90
CA VAL A 176 -15.86 9.36 0.60
C VAL A 176 -14.41 9.05 0.75
N VAL A 177 -13.88 8.16 -0.11
CA VAL A 177 -12.48 7.77 -0.12
C VAL A 177 -11.90 8.04 -1.50
N TYR A 178 -10.72 8.61 -1.52
CA TYR A 178 -9.96 8.94 -2.72
C TYR A 178 -8.52 8.49 -2.51
N ASP A 179 -7.99 7.68 -3.40
CA ASP A 179 -6.60 7.22 -3.37
C ASP A 179 -6.07 7.13 -4.80
N MET A 180 -4.94 7.77 -5.06
CA MET A 180 -4.31 7.72 -6.37
C MET A 180 -2.80 7.90 -6.30
N ALA A 181 -2.11 7.34 -7.29
CA ALA A 181 -0.76 7.77 -7.62
C ALA A 181 -0.78 9.22 -8.13
N THR A 182 0.26 10.00 -7.84
CA THR A 182 0.46 11.34 -8.45
C THR A 182 1.10 11.25 -9.84
N SER A 183 1.47 10.05 -10.30
CA SER A 183 1.88 9.76 -11.67
C SER A 183 0.69 9.41 -12.56
N THR A 184 0.92 9.31 -13.86
CA THR A 184 -0.13 8.95 -14.84
C THR A 184 -0.79 7.62 -14.53
N MET A 185 -0.03 6.65 -13.97
CA MET A 185 -0.50 5.32 -13.58
C MET A 185 0.35 4.81 -12.40
N ALA A 186 -0.25 4.03 -11.52
CA ALA A 186 0.48 3.35 -10.45
C ALA A 186 1.43 2.30 -11.04
N MET A 187 2.67 2.21 -10.51
CA MET A 187 3.65 1.22 -11.01
C MET A 187 3.16 -0.21 -10.86
N GLY A 188 2.36 -0.51 -9.85
CA GLY A 188 1.74 -1.83 -9.69
C GLY A 188 0.81 -2.19 -10.84
N GLU A 189 0.04 -1.24 -11.36
CA GLU A 189 -0.86 -1.46 -12.50
C GLU A 189 -0.08 -1.66 -13.80
N VAL A 190 1.01 -0.90 -14.00
CA VAL A 190 1.93 -1.14 -15.11
C VAL A 190 2.49 -2.56 -15.07
N GLN A 191 2.89 -3.03 -13.87
CA GLN A 191 3.40 -4.39 -13.68
C GLN A 191 2.34 -5.48 -13.94
N VAL A 192 1.10 -5.25 -13.52
CA VAL A 192 -0.04 -6.16 -13.81
C VAL A 192 -0.30 -6.20 -15.31
N ALA A 193 -0.36 -5.05 -15.97
CA ALA A 193 -0.55 -4.99 -17.43
C ALA A 193 0.58 -5.72 -18.19
N ALA A 194 1.84 -5.56 -17.75
CA ALA A 194 2.99 -6.27 -18.32
C ALA A 194 2.87 -7.79 -18.14
N ARG A 195 2.47 -8.26 -16.94
CA ARG A 195 2.26 -9.68 -16.68
C ARG A 195 1.17 -10.28 -17.56
N ASP A 196 0.08 -9.54 -17.75
CA ASP A 196 -1.11 -10.03 -18.44
C ASP A 196 -1.04 -9.77 -19.97
N GLY A 197 0.04 -9.17 -20.46
CA GLY A 197 0.26 -8.90 -21.87
C GLY A 197 -0.68 -7.81 -22.45
N HIS A 198 -1.21 -6.94 -21.61
CA HIS A 198 -2.08 -5.84 -22.01
C HIS A 198 -1.27 -4.57 -22.27
N LYS A 199 -1.67 -3.79 -23.25
CA LYS A 199 -1.13 -2.45 -23.46
C LYS A 199 -1.71 -1.46 -22.45
N VAL A 200 -0.92 -0.44 -22.12
CA VAL A 200 -1.38 0.75 -21.38
C VAL A 200 -1.64 1.91 -22.36
N PRO A 201 -2.36 2.96 -21.94
CA PRO A 201 -2.55 4.13 -22.81
C PRO A 201 -1.20 4.70 -23.27
N TYR A 202 -1.09 5.07 -24.54
CA TYR A 202 0.15 5.64 -25.08
C TYR A 202 0.58 6.88 -24.31
N GLY A 203 1.85 6.90 -23.90
CA GLY A 203 2.42 7.99 -23.11
C GLY A 203 2.21 7.84 -21.59
N THR A 204 1.71 6.69 -21.12
CA THR A 204 1.66 6.35 -19.70
C THR A 204 3.06 6.38 -19.09
N GLY A 205 4.07 5.95 -19.82
CA GLY A 205 5.46 5.98 -19.39
C GLY A 205 6.43 6.15 -20.54
N LEU A 206 7.71 6.10 -20.18
CA LEU A 206 8.83 6.20 -21.13
C LEU A 206 9.57 4.86 -21.19
N ASN A 207 10.07 4.53 -22.38
CA ASN A 207 11.01 3.43 -22.57
C ASN A 207 12.43 3.85 -22.10
N LYS A 208 13.39 2.93 -22.21
CA LYS A 208 14.80 3.15 -21.82
C LYS A 208 15.48 4.32 -22.57
N ASP A 209 14.97 4.68 -23.75
CA ASP A 209 15.52 5.77 -24.57
C ASP A 209 14.85 7.12 -24.26
N GLY A 210 13.90 7.13 -23.31
CA GLY A 210 13.14 8.31 -22.88
C GLY A 210 12.05 8.70 -23.85
N GLU A 211 11.53 7.76 -24.62
CA GLU A 211 10.43 7.95 -25.59
C GLU A 211 9.13 7.42 -25.00
N LYS A 212 8.02 8.08 -25.33
CA LYS A 212 6.68 7.65 -24.91
C LYS A 212 6.35 6.28 -25.47
N THR A 213 5.76 5.42 -24.64
CA THR A 213 5.37 4.07 -25.03
C THR A 213 4.01 3.67 -24.47
N ASP A 214 3.38 2.66 -25.09
CA ASP A 214 2.21 1.94 -24.60
C ASP A 214 2.56 0.51 -24.15
N ASP A 215 3.84 0.14 -24.22
CA ASP A 215 4.34 -1.16 -23.79
C ASP A 215 4.69 -1.14 -22.30
N PRO A 216 3.88 -1.78 -21.43
CA PRO A 216 4.14 -1.77 -20.00
C PRO A 216 5.44 -2.50 -19.63
N ALA A 217 5.90 -3.48 -20.42
CA ALA A 217 7.16 -4.17 -20.16
C ALA A 217 8.38 -3.27 -20.42
N ALA A 218 8.24 -2.25 -21.26
CA ALA A 218 9.29 -1.25 -21.51
C ALA A 218 9.31 -0.13 -20.43
N ILE A 219 8.24 0.02 -19.63
CA ILE A 219 8.09 1.01 -18.56
C ILE A 219 8.54 0.43 -17.20
N ALA A 220 8.29 -0.84 -16.94
CA ALA A 220 8.41 -1.53 -15.65
C ALA A 220 9.85 -1.88 -15.24
#